data_d17dac5fb9a08f99769d2c934811965f
#
_entry.id   d17dac5fb9a08f99769d2c934811965f
#
_cell.length_a   1.000
_cell.length_b   1.000
_cell.length_c   1.000
_cell.angle_alpha   90.00
_cell.angle_beta   90.00
_cell.angle_gamma   90.00
#
_symmetry.space_group_name_H-M   'P 1'
#
loop_
_entity.id
_entity.type
_entity.pdbx_description
1 polymer ?
#
loop_
_entity_poly.entity_id
_entity_poly.type
_entity_poly.pdbx_seq_one_letter_code
_entity_poly.pdbx_strand_id
1 'polypeptide(L)'
;VNGHELLAAFEEAFDHSVVFHGFAEHLRDYDVFIYMSADPRSGIKPKYLRYRFTHCVLATVKTAISPKTWARSLDERLLHYDAAIESGVNGYVWGVNFHDLYPGISLVEESGEAAAWGDRLGIPFYEARLETNAQYLDLVFSDLVVTEVGEGFAPFVVPPEGSDQAGEG
;
A
#
# COMPACT_ATOMS: atom_id res chain seq x y z
N VAL A 1 14.33 12.49 0.91
CA VAL A 1 14.22 12.10 -0.52
C VAL A 1 13.86 13.29 -1.37
N ASN A 2 14.26 13.30 -2.63
CA ASN A 2 13.78 14.27 -3.62
C ASN A 2 12.80 13.59 -4.61
N GLY A 3 12.10 14.42 -5.41
CA GLY A 3 11.09 13.88 -6.34
C GLY A 3 11.62 12.84 -7.34
N HIS A 4 12.88 12.92 -7.76
CA HIS A 4 13.49 11.95 -8.66
C HIS A 4 13.73 10.59 -7.98
N GLU A 5 14.16 10.60 -6.72
CA GLU A 5 14.35 9.38 -5.92
C GLU A 5 13.01 8.71 -5.63
N LEU A 6 11.95 9.49 -5.37
CA LEU A 6 10.60 8.97 -5.22
C LEU A 6 10.11 8.27 -6.49
N LEU A 7 10.28 8.91 -7.66
CA LEU A 7 9.87 8.33 -8.93
C LEU A 7 10.61 7.03 -9.23
N ALA A 8 11.91 6.95 -8.93
CA ALA A 8 12.70 5.73 -9.12
C ALA A 8 12.18 4.58 -8.22
N ALA A 9 11.86 4.88 -6.95
CA ALA A 9 11.28 3.88 -6.04
C ALA A 9 9.88 3.42 -6.48
N PHE A 10 9.08 4.33 -7.05
CA PHE A 10 7.75 3.99 -7.56
C PHE A 10 7.80 3.13 -8.81
N GLU A 11 8.77 3.39 -9.70
CA GLU A 11 9.01 2.56 -10.87
C GLU A 11 9.45 1.14 -10.49
N GLU A 12 10.28 0.99 -9.45
CA GLU A 12 10.66 -0.33 -8.93
C GLU A 12 9.45 -1.13 -8.42
N ALA A 13 8.44 -0.46 -7.88
CA ALA A 13 7.23 -1.09 -7.35
C ALA A 13 6.21 -1.49 -8.43
N PHE A 14 6.34 -0.97 -9.65
CA PHE A 14 5.38 -1.18 -10.72
C PHE A 14 5.14 -2.66 -11.02
N ASP A 15 3.86 -3.02 -11.21
CA ASP A 15 3.40 -4.38 -11.54
C ASP A 15 3.72 -5.45 -10.49
N HIS A 16 4.10 -5.02 -9.27
CA HIS A 16 4.25 -5.90 -8.12
C HIS A 16 3.01 -5.85 -7.22
N SER A 17 2.94 -6.78 -6.27
CA SER A 17 1.72 -7.01 -5.50
C SER A 17 1.75 -6.30 -4.15
N VAL A 18 0.78 -5.43 -3.88
CA VAL A 18 0.52 -4.90 -2.54
C VAL A 18 -0.15 -5.99 -1.70
N VAL A 19 0.47 -6.36 -0.59
CA VAL A 19 -0.03 -7.42 0.30
C VAL A 19 -0.63 -6.89 1.59
N PHE A 20 -0.24 -5.69 2.01
CA PHE A 20 -0.78 -5.01 3.17
C PHE A 20 -0.44 -3.52 3.12
N HIS A 21 -1.28 -2.68 3.71
CA HIS A 21 -0.96 -1.28 3.95
C HIS A 21 -1.72 -0.77 5.19
N GLY A 22 -1.18 0.26 5.83
CA GLY A 22 -1.80 0.87 6.98
C GLY A 22 -0.88 1.83 7.72
N PHE A 23 -1.46 2.57 8.68
CA PHE A 23 -0.66 3.38 9.58
C PHE A 23 0.25 2.51 10.42
N ALA A 24 1.51 2.91 10.48
CA ALA A 24 2.53 2.27 11.28
C ALA A 24 2.46 2.69 12.75
N GLU A 25 3.39 2.19 13.54
CA GLU A 25 3.58 2.55 14.93
C GLU A 25 3.51 4.07 15.15
N HIS A 26 2.85 4.49 16.21
CA HIS A 26 2.53 5.88 16.56
C HIS A 26 1.59 6.62 15.58
N LEU A 27 1.02 5.94 14.58
CA LEU A 27 0.06 6.50 13.61
C LEU A 27 0.58 7.74 12.86
N ARG A 28 1.90 7.89 12.77
CA ARG A 28 2.57 9.02 12.11
C ARG A 28 3.03 8.68 10.70
N ASP A 29 3.44 7.44 10.50
CA ASP A 29 3.98 6.94 9.24
C ASP A 29 2.99 5.95 8.63
N TYR A 30 2.98 5.85 7.31
CA TYR A 30 2.12 4.91 6.59
C TYR A 30 2.97 3.89 5.86
N ASP A 31 2.74 2.61 6.12
CA ASP A 31 3.47 1.51 5.48
C ASP A 31 2.66 0.88 4.36
N VAL A 32 3.33 0.59 3.25
CA VAL A 32 2.83 -0.25 2.16
C VAL A 32 3.80 -1.39 1.96
N PHE A 33 3.32 -2.63 2.06
CA PHE A 33 4.13 -3.84 1.88
C PHE A 33 3.91 -4.39 0.48
N ILE A 34 5.01 -4.55 -0.25
CA ILE A 34 5.00 -4.98 -1.64
C ILE A 34 5.76 -6.30 -1.75
N TYR A 35 5.09 -7.31 -2.30
CA TYR A 35 5.72 -8.57 -2.70
C TYR A 35 6.26 -8.43 -4.10
N MET A 36 7.57 -8.44 -4.23
CA MET A 36 8.27 -8.44 -5.50
C MET A 36 8.45 -9.88 -5.95
N SER A 37 7.61 -10.30 -6.88
CA SER A 37 7.75 -11.60 -7.55
C SER A 37 8.96 -11.59 -8.47
N ALA A 38 9.55 -12.76 -8.68
CA ALA A 38 10.61 -12.96 -9.67
C ALA A 38 10.32 -14.20 -10.51
N ASP A 39 10.73 -14.18 -11.78
CA ASP A 39 10.64 -15.39 -12.62
C ASP A 39 11.49 -16.49 -11.97
N PRO A 40 10.92 -17.66 -11.65
CA PRO A 40 11.67 -18.76 -11.04
C PRO A 40 12.93 -19.17 -11.84
N ARG A 41 12.93 -18.90 -13.16
CA ARG A 41 14.06 -19.21 -14.04
C ARG A 41 15.18 -18.18 -13.96
N SER A 42 14.95 -17.01 -13.38
CA SER A 42 15.96 -15.95 -13.23
C SER A 42 17.00 -16.25 -12.15
N GLY A 43 16.68 -17.15 -11.22
CA GLY A 43 17.49 -17.38 -10.01
C GLY A 43 17.37 -16.27 -8.96
N ILE A 44 16.59 -15.23 -9.22
CA ILE A 44 16.30 -14.16 -8.27
C ILE A 44 15.26 -14.67 -7.28
N LYS A 45 15.50 -14.46 -5.98
CA LYS A 45 14.52 -14.82 -4.95
C LYS A 45 13.47 -13.71 -4.85
N PRO A 46 12.18 -14.08 -4.73
CA PRO A 46 11.15 -13.12 -4.35
C PRO A 46 11.49 -12.47 -3.00
N LYS A 47 11.11 -11.23 -2.83
CA LYS A 47 11.34 -10.47 -1.59
C LYS A 47 10.12 -9.63 -1.23
N TYR A 48 10.02 -9.25 0.04
CA TYR A 48 9.04 -8.29 0.50
C TYR A 48 9.74 -6.97 0.79
N LEU A 49 9.22 -5.88 0.25
CA LEU A 49 9.66 -4.52 0.56
C LEU A 49 8.59 -3.79 1.37
N ARG A 50 9.05 -3.05 2.37
CA ARG A 50 8.25 -2.07 3.08
C ARG A 50 8.57 -0.69 2.54
N TYR A 51 7.58 -0.04 1.98
CA TYR A 51 7.59 1.37 1.60
C TYR A 51 6.98 2.15 2.76
N ARG A 52 7.80 2.86 3.52
CA ARG A 52 7.36 3.68 4.64
C ARG A 52 7.30 5.14 4.21
N PHE A 53 6.11 5.66 4.10
CA PHE A 53 5.81 7.07 3.88
C PHE A 53 5.81 7.78 5.23
N THR A 54 6.89 8.53 5.51
CA THR A 54 7.09 9.13 6.83
C THR A 54 6.35 10.46 6.96
N HIS A 55 5.94 10.80 8.17
CA HIS A 55 5.09 11.95 8.47
C HIS A 55 3.87 12.00 7.54
N CYS A 56 3.17 10.89 7.43
CA CYS A 56 1.99 10.79 6.59
C CYS A 56 0.82 11.49 7.27
N VAL A 57 0.49 12.68 6.78
CA VAL A 57 -0.56 13.55 7.34
C VAL A 57 -1.94 13.28 6.77
N LEU A 58 -2.00 12.59 5.63
CA LEU A 58 -3.25 12.18 4.99
C LEU A 58 -3.05 10.82 4.33
N ALA A 59 -3.99 9.92 4.59
CA ALA A 59 -4.12 8.65 3.88
C ALA A 59 -5.61 8.41 3.60
N THR A 60 -5.98 8.35 2.34
CA THR A 60 -7.34 7.97 1.92
C THR A 60 -7.29 6.68 1.12
N VAL A 61 -8.24 5.78 1.40
CA VAL A 61 -8.37 4.51 0.70
C VAL A 61 -9.77 4.42 0.11
N LYS A 62 -9.84 4.11 -1.18
CA LYS A 62 -11.10 3.93 -1.91
C LYS A 62 -11.05 2.63 -2.70
N THR A 63 -12.21 1.97 -2.83
CA THR A 63 -12.31 0.83 -3.73
C THR A 63 -12.20 1.27 -5.19
N ALA A 64 -11.40 0.54 -5.97
CA ALA A 64 -11.37 0.62 -7.44
C ALA A 64 -12.43 -0.29 -8.09
N ILE A 65 -13.04 -1.18 -7.29
CA ILE A 65 -13.94 -2.22 -7.75
C ILE A 65 -15.32 -1.63 -8.03
N SER A 66 -15.90 -2.00 -9.17
CA SER A 66 -17.20 -1.47 -9.58
C SER A 66 -18.33 -1.87 -8.63
N PRO A 67 -19.40 -1.06 -8.50
CA PRO A 67 -20.57 -1.42 -7.72
C PRO A 67 -21.21 -2.75 -8.16
N LYS A 68 -21.11 -3.08 -9.44
CA LYS A 68 -21.60 -4.35 -9.98
C LYS A 68 -20.83 -5.55 -9.44
N THR A 69 -19.51 -5.44 -9.32
CA THR A 69 -18.66 -6.47 -8.71
C THR A 69 -18.93 -6.56 -7.21
N TRP A 70 -19.03 -5.41 -6.53
CA TRP A 70 -19.40 -5.36 -5.11
C TRP A 70 -20.73 -6.04 -4.83
N ALA A 71 -21.77 -5.77 -5.62
CA ALA A 71 -23.08 -6.42 -5.46
C ALA A 71 -23.01 -7.95 -5.57
N ARG A 72 -22.13 -8.47 -6.43
CA ARG A 72 -21.90 -9.91 -6.56
C ARG A 72 -21.03 -10.47 -5.43
N SER A 73 -20.15 -9.67 -4.87
CA SER A 73 -19.24 -10.09 -3.82
C SER A 73 -19.91 -10.31 -2.45
N LEU A 74 -21.15 -9.86 -2.28
CA LEU A 74 -21.97 -10.20 -1.12
C LEU A 74 -22.34 -11.70 -1.11
N ASP A 75 -22.10 -12.41 -2.20
CA ASP A 75 -22.22 -13.85 -2.30
C ASP A 75 -20.82 -14.47 -2.15
N GLU A 76 -20.64 -15.34 -1.16
CA GLU A 76 -19.36 -16.00 -0.86
C GLU A 76 -18.76 -16.81 -2.02
N ARG A 77 -19.54 -17.06 -3.09
CA ARG A 77 -19.05 -17.72 -4.31
C ARG A 77 -17.87 -17.01 -4.97
N LEU A 78 -17.68 -15.71 -4.75
CA LEU A 78 -16.54 -14.95 -5.29
C LEU A 78 -15.23 -15.13 -4.51
N LEU A 79 -15.21 -15.95 -3.48
CA LEU A 79 -13.98 -16.35 -2.80
C LEU A 79 -13.15 -17.35 -3.61
N HIS A 80 -13.71 -17.95 -4.65
CA HIS A 80 -13.05 -18.94 -5.50
C HIS A 80 -12.85 -18.43 -6.91
N TYR A 81 -11.64 -18.59 -7.45
CA TYR A 81 -11.26 -18.13 -8.77
C TYR A 81 -12.18 -18.68 -9.89
N ASP A 82 -12.47 -19.98 -9.87
CA ASP A 82 -13.32 -20.62 -10.89
C ASP A 82 -14.74 -20.08 -10.84
N ALA A 83 -15.32 -19.90 -9.65
CA ALA A 83 -16.64 -19.32 -9.48
C ALA A 83 -16.68 -17.83 -9.94
N ALA A 84 -15.61 -17.09 -9.77
CA ALA A 84 -15.50 -15.72 -10.26
C ALA A 84 -15.49 -15.67 -11.81
N ILE A 85 -14.76 -16.57 -12.46
CA ILE A 85 -14.75 -16.72 -13.92
C ILE A 85 -16.15 -17.08 -14.45
N GLU A 86 -16.80 -18.09 -13.87
CA GLU A 86 -18.13 -18.52 -14.26
C GLU A 86 -19.18 -17.40 -14.10
N SER A 87 -19.02 -16.55 -13.09
CA SER A 87 -19.91 -15.42 -12.85
C SER A 87 -19.65 -14.22 -13.75
N GLY A 88 -18.62 -14.28 -14.59
CA GLY A 88 -18.25 -13.19 -15.53
C GLY A 88 -17.81 -11.91 -14.80
N VAL A 89 -17.17 -12.04 -13.64
CA VAL A 89 -16.55 -10.95 -12.90
C VAL A 89 -15.12 -10.79 -13.40
N ASN A 90 -14.86 -9.71 -14.11
CA ASN A 90 -13.56 -9.45 -14.69
C ASN A 90 -12.49 -9.18 -13.61
N GLY A 91 -11.48 -10.05 -13.56
CA GLY A 91 -10.17 -9.75 -13.00
C GLY A 91 -10.06 -9.66 -11.48
N TYR A 92 -11.15 -9.78 -10.74
CA TYR A 92 -11.09 -9.68 -9.28
C TYR A 92 -11.63 -10.91 -8.57
N VAL A 93 -10.85 -11.41 -7.61
CA VAL A 93 -11.21 -12.52 -6.73
C VAL A 93 -10.93 -12.14 -5.29
N TRP A 94 -11.95 -12.20 -4.43
CA TRP A 94 -11.83 -11.85 -3.00
C TRP A 94 -10.87 -12.76 -2.23
N GLY A 95 -10.64 -13.98 -2.72
CA GLY A 95 -9.76 -14.97 -2.10
C GLY A 95 -8.26 -14.70 -2.30
N VAL A 96 -7.85 -13.68 -3.06
CA VAL A 96 -6.43 -13.31 -3.17
C VAL A 96 -6.03 -12.34 -2.06
N ASN A 97 -4.83 -12.54 -1.52
CA ASN A 97 -4.30 -11.76 -0.40
C ASN A 97 -3.38 -10.62 -0.85
N PHE A 98 -3.47 -10.21 -2.12
CA PHE A 98 -2.65 -9.16 -2.70
C PHE A 98 -3.37 -8.47 -3.86
N HIS A 99 -2.93 -7.26 -4.18
CA HIS A 99 -3.45 -6.46 -5.28
C HIS A 99 -2.30 -5.90 -6.09
N ASP A 100 -2.31 -6.12 -7.41
CA ASP A 100 -1.22 -5.66 -8.27
C ASP A 100 -1.25 -4.13 -8.41
N LEU A 101 -0.08 -3.52 -8.29
CA LEU A 101 0.16 -2.09 -8.51
C LEU A 101 0.12 -1.79 -10.01
N TYR A 102 -1.08 -1.61 -10.51
CA TYR A 102 -1.34 -1.23 -11.90
C TYR A 102 -2.52 -0.25 -11.96
N PRO A 103 -2.34 0.90 -12.54
CA PRO A 103 -1.18 1.47 -13.26
C PRO A 103 0.03 1.85 -12.39
N GLY A 104 -0.02 1.73 -11.07
CA GLY A 104 1.16 1.88 -10.22
C GLY A 104 1.11 3.05 -9.26
N ILE A 105 2.28 3.62 -8.94
CA ILE A 105 2.41 4.77 -8.04
C ILE A 105 2.84 6.00 -8.85
N SER A 106 2.15 7.11 -8.64
CA SER A 106 2.47 8.38 -9.28
C SER A 106 2.54 9.52 -8.26
N LEU A 107 3.39 10.51 -8.52
CA LEU A 107 3.35 11.78 -7.79
C LEU A 107 2.24 12.66 -8.38
N VAL A 108 1.50 13.32 -7.49
CA VAL A 108 0.54 14.36 -7.87
C VAL A 108 1.32 15.66 -8.05
N GLU A 109 1.40 16.13 -9.29
CA GLU A 109 2.02 17.40 -9.60
C GLU A 109 1.20 18.56 -9.00
N GLU A 110 1.89 19.57 -8.47
CA GLU A 110 1.29 20.79 -7.91
C GLU A 110 0.20 20.52 -6.84
N SER A 111 0.41 19.53 -5.97
CA SER A 111 -0.51 19.24 -4.88
C SER A 111 -0.64 20.43 -3.91
N GLY A 112 -1.85 20.99 -3.85
CA GLY A 112 -2.16 22.06 -2.92
C GLY A 112 -2.14 21.58 -1.45
N GLU A 113 -2.49 20.32 -1.19
CA GLU A 113 -2.44 19.74 0.15
C GLU A 113 -0.99 19.56 0.63
N ALA A 114 -0.12 19.00 -0.22
CA ALA A 114 1.30 18.86 0.10
C ALA A 114 1.98 20.22 0.31
N ALA A 115 1.68 21.21 -0.53
CA ALA A 115 2.20 22.58 -0.38
C ALA A 115 1.75 23.20 0.95
N ALA A 116 0.47 23.08 1.30
CA ALA A 116 -0.05 23.64 2.55
C ALA A 116 0.58 23.01 3.80
N TRP A 117 0.88 21.72 3.79
CA TRP A 117 1.59 21.05 4.87
C TRP A 117 3.07 21.43 4.92
N GLY A 118 3.70 21.56 3.76
CA GLY A 118 5.07 22.03 3.65
C GLY A 118 5.25 23.41 4.27
N ASP A 119 4.37 24.34 3.96
CA ASP A 119 4.39 25.71 4.51
C ASP A 119 4.20 25.74 6.03
N ARG A 120 3.30 24.87 6.55
CA ARG A 120 3.03 24.81 8.00
C ARG A 120 4.20 24.25 8.81
N LEU A 121 4.90 23.25 8.28
CA LEU A 121 5.91 22.50 9.04
C LEU A 121 7.34 22.87 8.66
N GLY A 122 7.55 23.63 7.57
CA GLY A 122 8.86 24.05 7.10
C GLY A 122 9.71 22.90 6.53
N ILE A 123 9.10 21.82 6.10
CA ILE A 123 9.74 20.68 5.44
C ILE A 123 8.98 20.32 4.17
N PRO A 124 9.63 19.73 3.15
CA PRO A 124 8.92 19.34 1.93
C PRO A 124 7.88 18.25 2.21
N PHE A 125 6.74 18.34 1.53
CA PHE A 125 5.72 17.31 1.46
C PHE A 125 5.44 16.97 0.01
N TYR A 126 5.02 15.74 -0.21
CA TYR A 126 4.64 15.17 -1.50
C TYR A 126 3.27 14.53 -1.38
N GLU A 127 2.55 14.48 -2.48
CA GLU A 127 1.34 13.67 -2.58
C GLU A 127 1.58 12.58 -3.62
N ALA A 128 1.29 11.34 -3.23
CA ALA A 128 1.35 10.20 -4.13
C ALA A 128 -0.01 9.52 -4.23
N ARG A 129 -0.32 9.05 -5.42
CA ARG A 129 -1.45 8.17 -5.70
C ARG A 129 -0.95 6.78 -6.02
N LEU A 130 -1.41 5.79 -5.26
CA LEU A 130 -1.18 4.39 -5.50
C LEU A 130 -2.46 3.79 -6.10
N GLU A 131 -2.35 3.22 -7.28
CA GLU A 131 -3.46 2.60 -7.98
C GLU A 131 -3.20 1.10 -8.12
N THR A 132 -4.12 0.32 -7.54
CA THR A 132 -4.11 -1.13 -7.68
C THR A 132 -5.38 -1.59 -8.41
N ASN A 133 -5.42 -2.85 -8.80
CA ASN A 133 -6.62 -3.44 -9.40
C ASN A 133 -7.81 -3.55 -8.42
N ALA A 134 -7.64 -3.21 -7.14
CA ALA A 134 -8.71 -3.28 -6.15
C ALA A 134 -8.94 -1.98 -5.37
N GLN A 135 -7.91 -1.15 -5.19
CA GLN A 135 -7.97 0.04 -4.35
C GLN A 135 -7.16 1.19 -4.94
N TYR A 136 -7.57 2.41 -4.60
CA TYR A 136 -6.82 3.64 -4.79
C TYR A 136 -6.46 4.21 -3.43
N LEU A 137 -5.19 4.55 -3.24
CA LEU A 137 -4.69 5.22 -2.06
C LEU A 137 -4.14 6.58 -2.46
N ASP A 138 -4.54 7.63 -1.76
CA ASP A 138 -3.92 8.95 -1.84
C ASP A 138 -3.20 9.21 -0.51
N LEU A 139 -1.90 9.49 -0.56
CA LEU A 139 -1.02 9.72 0.59
C LEU A 139 -0.34 11.07 0.49
N VAL A 140 -0.36 11.85 1.59
CA VAL A 140 0.44 13.08 1.73
C VAL A 140 1.48 12.87 2.83
N PHE A 141 2.76 12.97 2.48
CA PHE A 141 3.89 12.56 3.33
C PHE A 141 5.13 13.42 3.06
N SER A 142 6.13 13.36 3.95
CA SER A 142 7.36 14.17 3.80
C SER A 142 8.54 13.40 3.21
N ASP A 143 8.63 12.09 3.44
CA ASP A 143 9.76 11.29 2.99
C ASP A 143 9.38 9.83 2.77
N LEU A 144 10.18 9.08 2.02
CA LEU A 144 10.00 7.66 1.74
C LEU A 144 11.23 6.86 2.13
N VAL A 145 11.04 5.81 2.92
CA VAL A 145 12.08 4.84 3.28
C VAL A 145 11.67 3.47 2.76
N VAL A 146 12.48 2.89 1.89
CA VAL A 146 12.27 1.53 1.36
C VAL A 146 13.22 0.57 2.07
N THR A 147 12.66 -0.50 2.65
CA THR A 147 13.45 -1.54 3.36
C THR A 147 12.95 -2.93 3.01
N GLU A 148 13.87 -3.87 2.86
CA GLU A 148 13.50 -5.29 2.75
C GLU A 148 13.08 -5.81 4.13
N VAL A 149 12.00 -6.61 4.18
CA VAL A 149 11.53 -7.28 5.39
C VAL A 149 11.60 -8.79 5.22
N GLY A 150 12.03 -9.47 6.29
CA GLY A 150 12.24 -10.93 6.28
C GLY A 150 10.93 -11.71 6.47
N GLU A 151 11.04 -13.02 6.25
CA GLU A 151 9.96 -13.97 6.55
C GLU A 151 9.50 -13.84 8.02
N GLY A 152 8.19 -13.88 8.23
CA GLY A 152 7.60 -13.74 9.56
C GLY A 152 7.51 -12.30 10.08
N PHE A 153 7.90 -11.30 9.29
CA PHE A 153 7.67 -9.91 9.66
C PHE A 153 6.17 -9.65 9.84
N ALA A 154 5.80 -9.09 11.00
CA ALA A 154 4.43 -8.69 11.28
C ALA A 154 4.36 -7.16 11.37
N PRO A 155 3.45 -6.49 10.64
CA PRO A 155 3.32 -5.04 10.66
C PRO A 155 2.81 -4.50 12.00
N PHE A 156 2.22 -5.35 12.82
CA PHE A 156 1.79 -5.04 14.19
C PHE A 156 1.87 -6.30 15.07
N VAL A 157 1.98 -6.08 16.37
CA VAL A 157 1.93 -7.14 17.37
C VAL A 157 0.84 -6.81 18.37
N VAL A 158 -0.05 -7.76 18.63
CA VAL A 158 -1.04 -7.64 19.71
C VAL A 158 -0.28 -7.91 21.02
N PRO A 159 -0.22 -6.94 21.96
CA PRO A 159 0.47 -7.16 23.22
C PRO A 159 -0.24 -8.23 24.05
N PRO A 160 0.48 -9.03 24.85
CA PRO A 160 -0.15 -9.99 25.76
C PRO A 160 -1.01 -9.27 26.80
N GLU A 161 -2.07 -9.95 27.25
CA GLU A 161 -2.90 -9.42 28.33
C GLU A 161 -2.04 -9.11 29.58
N GLY A 162 -2.22 -7.91 30.14
CA GLY A 162 -1.51 -7.47 31.35
C GLY A 162 -0.15 -6.80 31.11
N SER A 163 0.27 -6.58 29.88
CA SER A 163 1.36 -5.66 29.60
C SER A 163 0.82 -4.23 29.73
N ASP A 164 0.82 -3.70 30.97
CA ASP A 164 0.60 -2.27 31.20
C ASP A 164 1.59 -1.50 30.32
N GLN A 165 1.08 -0.71 29.41
CA GLN A 165 1.85 0.36 28.81
C GLN A 165 2.11 1.38 29.94
N ALA A 166 3.12 1.09 30.76
CA ALA A 166 3.69 2.07 31.64
C ALA A 166 4.31 3.13 30.74
N GLY A 167 3.52 4.16 30.46
CA GLY A 167 3.99 5.37 29.83
C GLY A 167 5.04 5.98 30.72
N GLU A 168 6.29 5.88 30.31
CA GLU A 168 7.30 6.81 30.77
C GLU A 168 6.99 8.15 30.11
N GLY A 169 6.54 9.09 30.94
CA GLY A 169 6.27 10.49 30.62
C GLY A 169 7.56 11.28 30.34
#